data_cc4ffd8f4a171e8f0571d8cc469601d2
#
_entry.id   cc4ffd8f4a171e8f0571d8cc469601d2
#
_cell.length_a   1.000
_cell.length_b   1.000
_cell.length_c   1.000
_cell.angle_alpha   90.00
_cell.angle_beta   90.00
_cell.angle_gamma   90.00
#
_symmetry.space_group_name_H-M   'P 1'
#
loop_
_entity.id
_entity.type
_entity.pdbx_description
1 polymer ?
#
loop_
_entity_poly.entity_id
_entity_poly.type
_entity_poly.pdbx_seq_one_letter_code
_entity_poly.pdbx_strand_id
1 'polypeptide(L)'
;MSFKWLSMFKKISLLFVFLVMFVSVSLASNGRFTLVIDPGHGGHDAGAIGAISKEKDINLNIALAFGRYVEQNMPDVNVIYTRKTDVFIPLHQRADIANKAKADLFISVHTNSVGSGRYVKGFQVYTLGMHRAKDNLDVAMRENGVISMEKGYQQTYQGFDPNSSESYIMFEFMQNANMERSVELARMIQNSVCSSAGRVDKGVHQAGFLVLRESYMPSCLIELGFITAADEEEFLNSPAGIDAMAKGIYNAFVQYKNKYDSRIVVPYRPAENKRIVVDRVIPTVPAGRPNAVIPVEKPRPSDRGQSTRTTVPVEQPRSAAPTPKPRPMTKIQEAKKRISDAIRELLPCNDAESETQKNQPVFKVQIIASNRQLRSGSELFRGRNDIDCTQEGNFYKYTVGSSTNYNEIASLRNKLLKDFPQSFIIAYKGGMRMDVNQAIAEFLKNKKNK
;
A
#
# COMPACT_ATOMS: atom_id res chain seq x y z
N MET A 1 -52.68 45.47 28.83
CA MET A 1 -52.36 44.09 28.47
C MET A 1 -51.04 43.95 27.68
N SER A 2 -50.24 44.98 27.51
CA SER A 2 -49.11 44.98 26.53
C SER A 2 -47.69 44.78 27.11
N PHE A 3 -47.44 45.22 28.34
CA PHE A 3 -46.03 45.26 28.85
C PHE A 3 -45.44 43.87 29.25
N LYS A 4 -46.29 42.97 29.78
CA LYS A 4 -45.87 41.59 30.14
C LYS A 4 -45.62 40.77 28.90
N TRP A 5 -46.37 40.93 27.83
CA TRP A 5 -46.23 40.24 26.53
C TRP A 5 -44.92 40.65 25.85
N LEU A 6 -44.57 41.90 25.83
CA LEU A 6 -43.32 42.39 25.22
C LEU A 6 -42.07 41.89 25.95
N SER A 7 -42.14 41.79 27.29
CA SER A 7 -41.05 41.20 28.13
C SER A 7 -40.89 39.70 27.86
N MET A 8 -42.01 38.97 27.68
CA MET A 8 -41.99 37.53 27.37
C MET A 8 -41.43 37.26 25.99
N PHE A 9 -41.79 38.04 24.97
CA PHE A 9 -41.21 37.93 23.63
C PHE A 9 -39.73 38.22 23.60
N LYS A 10 -39.23 39.22 24.33
CA LYS A 10 -37.78 39.50 24.47
C LYS A 10 -37.02 38.33 25.11
N LYS A 11 -37.57 37.68 26.12
CA LYS A 11 -36.97 36.52 26.77
C LYS A 11 -36.97 35.30 25.86
N ILE A 12 -38.05 35.04 25.10
CA ILE A 12 -38.15 33.95 24.11
C ILE A 12 -37.14 34.18 22.96
N SER A 13 -37.08 35.43 22.45
CA SER A 13 -36.14 35.80 21.38
C SER A 13 -34.67 35.63 21.84
N LEU A 14 -34.37 36.03 23.09
CA LEU A 14 -33.01 35.86 23.66
C LEU A 14 -32.67 34.40 23.82
N LEU A 15 -33.62 33.56 24.30
CA LEU A 15 -33.44 32.10 24.43
C LEU A 15 -33.23 31.43 23.06
N PHE A 16 -33.96 31.87 22.04
CA PHE A 16 -33.85 31.38 20.67
C PHE A 16 -32.48 31.75 20.05
N VAL A 17 -31.97 32.96 20.28
CA VAL A 17 -30.66 33.40 19.84
C VAL A 17 -29.58 32.59 20.55
N PHE A 18 -29.71 32.34 21.86
CA PHE A 18 -28.80 31.46 22.61
C PHE A 18 -28.84 30.02 22.10
N LEU A 19 -30.01 29.47 21.81
CA LEU A 19 -30.17 28.11 21.25
C LEU A 19 -29.53 28.00 19.87
N VAL A 20 -29.74 29.02 18.99
CA VAL A 20 -29.11 29.06 17.66
C VAL A 20 -27.61 29.20 17.76
N MET A 21 -27.10 30.00 18.71
CA MET A 21 -25.67 30.12 18.98
C MET A 21 -25.07 28.80 19.50
N PHE A 22 -25.78 28.10 20.41
CA PHE A 22 -25.35 26.80 20.93
C PHE A 22 -25.35 25.71 19.85
N VAL A 23 -26.36 25.67 18.99
CA VAL A 23 -26.46 24.75 17.84
C VAL A 23 -25.35 25.05 16.82
N SER A 24 -25.04 26.34 16.57
CA SER A 24 -23.95 26.72 15.67
C SER A 24 -22.57 26.29 16.19
N VAL A 25 -22.34 26.40 17.50
CA VAL A 25 -21.10 25.93 18.13
C VAL A 25 -20.99 24.41 18.11
N SER A 26 -22.12 23.68 18.27
CA SER A 26 -22.12 22.21 18.21
C SER A 26 -21.91 21.67 16.78
N LEU A 27 -22.34 22.41 15.75
CA LEU A 27 -22.11 22.05 14.34
C LEU A 27 -20.68 22.40 13.87
N ALA A 28 -19.96 23.24 14.59
CA ALA A 28 -18.57 23.62 14.29
C ALA A 28 -17.52 22.63 14.83
N SER A 29 -17.93 21.54 15.49
CA SER A 29 -17.01 20.46 15.93
C SER A 29 -16.69 19.51 14.77
N ASN A 30 -16.23 20.03 13.67
CA ASN A 30 -15.46 19.22 12.72
C ASN A 30 -14.15 18.85 13.41
N GLY A 31 -13.99 17.59 13.84
CA GLY A 31 -12.79 17.12 14.50
C GLY A 31 -11.54 17.46 13.69
N ARG A 32 -10.40 17.70 14.37
CA ARG A 32 -9.11 17.93 13.72
C ARG A 32 -8.74 16.70 12.88
N PHE A 33 -8.04 16.92 11.78
CA PHE A 33 -7.40 15.83 11.05
C PHE A 33 -6.37 15.16 11.96
N THR A 34 -6.47 13.85 12.16
CA THR A 34 -5.54 13.12 13.02
C THR A 34 -4.54 12.34 12.18
N LEU A 35 -3.27 12.75 12.26
CA LEU A 35 -2.13 12.09 11.65
C LEU A 35 -1.38 11.29 12.72
N VAL A 36 -1.19 10.00 12.48
CA VAL A 36 -0.29 9.18 13.30
C VAL A 36 1.02 8.96 12.54
N ILE A 37 2.12 9.30 13.18
CA ILE A 37 3.49 9.09 12.71
C ILE A 37 4.10 7.98 13.55
N ASP A 38 4.60 6.94 12.90
CA ASP A 38 5.18 5.76 13.53
C ASP A 38 6.67 5.66 13.21
N PRO A 39 7.57 6.15 14.06
CA PRO A 39 8.99 5.87 13.93
C PRO A 39 9.24 4.38 14.20
N GLY A 40 9.60 3.61 13.16
CA GLY A 40 9.85 2.16 13.27
C GLY A 40 10.94 1.83 14.29
N HIS A 41 10.88 0.61 14.86
CA HIS A 41 11.82 0.10 15.86
C HIS A 41 11.84 0.90 17.17
N GLY A 42 12.92 0.77 17.97
CA GLY A 42 13.11 1.51 19.23
C GLY A 42 13.45 0.63 20.43
N GLY A 43 14.10 1.22 21.44
CA GLY A 43 14.55 0.51 22.63
C GLY A 43 15.54 -0.59 22.30
N HIS A 44 15.23 -1.83 22.69
CA HIS A 44 16.05 -3.01 22.39
C HIS A 44 15.99 -3.48 20.94
N ASP A 45 14.98 -3.05 20.19
CA ASP A 45 14.90 -3.29 18.75
C ASP A 45 15.64 -2.16 18.00
N ALA A 46 16.83 -2.46 17.54
CA ALA A 46 17.69 -1.52 16.84
C ALA A 46 17.26 -1.27 15.38
N GLY A 47 16.47 -2.19 14.79
CA GLY A 47 16.33 -2.28 13.34
C GLY A 47 17.65 -2.67 12.68
N ALA A 48 17.83 -2.26 11.43
CA ALA A 48 19.09 -2.46 10.73
C ALA A 48 20.22 -1.64 11.38
N ILE A 49 21.45 -2.21 11.32
CA ILE A 49 22.65 -1.60 11.90
C ILE A 49 23.56 -1.16 10.75
N GLY A 50 23.84 0.13 10.70
CA GLY A 50 24.79 0.73 9.79
C GLY A 50 26.21 0.77 10.34
N ALA A 51 27.09 1.48 9.65
CA ALA A 51 28.47 1.67 10.08
C ALA A 51 28.60 2.67 11.23
N ILE A 52 27.76 3.71 11.27
CA ILE A 52 27.83 4.83 12.22
C ILE A 52 26.51 5.06 12.99
N SER A 53 25.42 4.38 12.64
CA SER A 53 24.11 4.61 13.23
C SER A 53 23.24 3.34 13.26
N LYS A 54 22.08 3.45 13.86
CA LYS A 54 21.05 2.42 13.88
C LYS A 54 19.79 2.96 13.20
N GLU A 55 19.06 2.09 12.56
CA GLU A 55 17.81 2.43 11.88
C GLU A 55 16.84 3.16 12.80
N LYS A 56 16.61 2.66 14.01
CA LYS A 56 15.72 3.27 15.01
C LYS A 56 15.99 4.76 15.26
N ASP A 57 17.26 5.18 15.18
CA ASP A 57 17.71 6.54 15.46
C ASP A 57 17.41 7.46 14.25
N ILE A 58 17.68 6.99 13.05
CA ILE A 58 17.35 7.69 11.80
C ILE A 58 15.83 7.86 11.69
N ASN A 59 15.08 6.78 11.90
CA ASN A 59 13.62 6.79 11.84
C ASN A 59 13.02 7.80 12.80
N LEU A 60 13.51 7.84 14.06
CA LEU A 60 13.02 8.78 15.07
C LEU A 60 13.33 10.23 14.70
N ASN A 61 14.55 10.53 14.28
CA ASN A 61 14.97 11.88 13.94
C ASN A 61 14.15 12.46 12.79
N ILE A 62 13.97 11.70 11.70
CA ILE A 62 13.24 12.17 10.52
C ILE A 62 11.72 12.24 10.81
N ALA A 63 11.16 11.26 11.51
CA ALA A 63 9.75 11.26 11.88
C ALA A 63 9.38 12.45 12.79
N LEU A 64 10.22 12.76 13.78
CA LEU A 64 10.01 13.94 14.64
C LEU A 64 10.18 15.24 13.87
N ALA A 65 11.14 15.33 12.95
CA ALA A 65 11.30 16.48 12.08
C ALA A 65 10.08 16.72 11.20
N PHE A 66 9.56 15.66 10.57
CA PHE A 66 8.32 15.71 9.79
C PHE A 66 7.14 16.18 10.63
N GLY A 67 6.95 15.58 11.80
CA GLY A 67 5.85 15.98 12.68
C GLY A 67 5.94 17.41 13.15
N ARG A 68 7.14 17.95 13.44
CA ARG A 68 7.34 19.37 13.75
C ARG A 68 6.94 20.29 12.61
N TYR A 69 7.21 19.92 11.34
CA TYR A 69 6.71 20.66 10.19
C TYR A 69 5.19 20.74 10.19
N VAL A 70 4.50 19.62 10.50
CA VAL A 70 3.04 19.59 10.59
C VAL A 70 2.55 20.44 11.76
N GLU A 71 3.07 20.21 12.97
CA GLU A 71 2.66 20.90 14.21
C GLU A 71 2.81 22.43 14.13
N GLN A 72 3.87 22.91 13.45
CA GLN A 72 4.14 24.35 13.33
C GLN A 72 3.33 25.03 12.23
N ASN A 73 2.98 24.31 11.16
CA ASN A 73 2.36 24.92 9.98
C ASN A 73 0.87 24.58 9.82
N MET A 74 0.36 23.57 10.54
CA MET A 74 -1.00 23.05 10.36
C MET A 74 -1.71 22.88 11.72
N PRO A 75 -2.20 23.98 12.33
CA PRO A 75 -2.80 23.95 13.68
C PRO A 75 -4.12 23.16 13.75
N ASP A 76 -4.74 22.85 12.62
CA ASP A 76 -5.92 22.02 12.48
C ASP A 76 -5.61 20.51 12.38
N VAL A 77 -4.33 20.13 12.44
CA VAL A 77 -3.89 18.73 12.48
C VAL A 77 -3.54 18.33 13.91
N ASN A 78 -4.06 17.20 14.34
CA ASN A 78 -3.65 16.53 15.57
C ASN A 78 -2.57 15.50 15.23
N VAL A 79 -1.33 15.74 15.65
CA VAL A 79 -0.20 14.84 15.41
C VAL A 79 -0.01 13.94 16.61
N ILE A 80 -0.07 12.63 16.38
CA ILE A 80 0.19 11.58 17.36
C ILE A 80 1.39 10.78 16.90
N TYR A 81 2.30 10.48 17.80
CA TYR A 81 3.45 9.62 17.53
C TYR A 81 3.29 8.31 18.30
N THR A 82 3.68 7.20 17.69
CA THR A 82 3.74 5.92 18.41
C THR A 82 4.85 5.96 19.47
N ARG A 83 5.97 6.65 19.18
CA ARG A 83 7.03 6.99 20.13
C ARG A 83 7.66 8.35 19.81
N LYS A 84 8.14 9.03 20.83
CA LYS A 84 8.91 10.28 20.72
C LYS A 84 10.33 10.16 21.29
N THR A 85 10.66 9.00 21.85
CA THR A 85 11.94 8.69 22.47
C THR A 85 12.39 7.29 22.05
N ASP A 86 13.58 6.87 22.49
CA ASP A 86 14.10 5.54 22.21
C ASP A 86 13.47 4.48 23.13
N VAL A 87 12.22 4.13 22.85
CA VAL A 87 11.45 3.09 23.56
C VAL A 87 10.93 2.06 22.56
N PHE A 88 10.84 0.80 23.01
CA PHE A 88 10.24 -0.27 22.24
C PHE A 88 8.72 -0.22 22.32
N ILE A 89 8.05 -0.23 21.18
CA ILE A 89 6.59 -0.36 21.06
C ILE A 89 6.29 -1.60 20.23
N PRO A 90 5.57 -2.60 20.75
CA PRO A 90 5.12 -3.77 20.00
C PRO A 90 4.36 -3.37 18.74
N LEU A 91 4.49 -4.18 17.69
CA LEU A 91 3.99 -3.84 16.36
C LEU A 91 2.46 -3.65 16.35
N HIS A 92 1.70 -4.54 17.02
CA HIS A 92 0.24 -4.40 17.16
C HIS A 92 -0.16 -3.12 17.90
N GLN A 93 0.63 -2.69 18.92
CA GLN A 93 0.32 -1.47 19.67
C GLN A 93 0.48 -0.20 18.84
N ARG A 94 1.37 -0.19 17.83
CA ARG A 94 1.54 0.95 16.91
C ARG A 94 0.25 1.20 16.12
N ALA A 95 -0.31 0.15 15.52
CA ALA A 95 -1.59 0.21 14.83
C ALA A 95 -2.75 0.52 15.79
N ASP A 96 -2.74 -0.05 17.00
CA ASP A 96 -3.73 0.20 18.04
C ASP A 96 -3.79 1.67 18.46
N ILE A 97 -2.65 2.37 18.58
CA ILE A 97 -2.58 3.81 18.86
C ILE A 97 -3.37 4.58 17.79
N ALA A 98 -3.13 4.26 16.52
CA ALA A 98 -3.81 4.90 15.39
C ALA A 98 -5.31 4.59 15.37
N ASN A 99 -5.68 3.32 15.56
CA ASN A 99 -7.06 2.86 15.54
C ASN A 99 -7.89 3.47 16.69
N LYS A 100 -7.34 3.50 17.91
CA LYS A 100 -7.98 4.11 19.10
C LYS A 100 -8.15 5.63 18.94
N ALA A 101 -7.16 6.28 18.32
CA ALA A 101 -7.24 7.70 18.00
C ALA A 101 -8.20 8.01 16.83
N LYS A 102 -8.75 7.00 16.16
CA LYS A 102 -9.54 7.14 14.93
C LYS A 102 -8.80 8.01 13.90
N ALA A 103 -7.53 7.70 13.69
CA ALA A 103 -6.67 8.50 12.85
C ALA A 103 -7.19 8.53 11.40
N ASP A 104 -7.02 9.67 10.75
CA ASP A 104 -7.35 9.85 9.33
C ASP A 104 -6.23 9.30 8.44
N LEU A 105 -5.00 9.21 8.99
CA LEU A 105 -3.81 8.79 8.26
C LEU A 105 -2.76 8.18 9.20
N PHE A 106 -2.10 7.12 8.74
CA PHE A 106 -0.97 6.47 9.43
C PHE A 106 0.25 6.40 8.50
N ILE A 107 1.39 6.92 8.96
CA ILE A 107 2.66 6.90 8.22
C ILE A 107 3.73 6.27 9.11
N SER A 108 4.21 5.08 8.72
CA SER A 108 5.35 4.41 9.34
C SER A 108 6.64 4.80 8.63
N VAL A 109 7.72 5.02 9.39
CA VAL A 109 8.99 5.52 8.89
C VAL A 109 10.09 4.53 9.26
N HIS A 110 10.76 3.98 8.25
CA HIS A 110 11.80 2.97 8.32
C HIS A 110 13.01 3.34 7.46
N THR A 111 14.12 2.61 7.62
CA THR A 111 15.35 2.76 6.83
C THR A 111 15.84 1.40 6.40
N ASN A 112 15.81 1.15 5.10
CA ASN A 112 16.08 -0.15 4.49
C ASN A 112 17.53 -0.62 4.67
N SER A 113 17.76 -1.90 4.46
CA SER A 113 19.08 -2.51 4.43
C SER A 113 19.16 -3.62 3.40
N VAL A 114 20.37 -3.93 2.94
CA VAL A 114 20.65 -5.10 2.09
C VAL A 114 21.80 -5.91 2.68
N GLY A 115 21.81 -7.21 2.34
CA GLY A 115 22.90 -8.10 2.79
C GLY A 115 24.28 -7.62 2.35
N SER A 116 25.32 -8.06 3.08
CA SER A 116 26.71 -7.71 2.84
C SER A 116 27.14 -7.98 1.38
N GLY A 117 27.96 -7.08 0.84
CA GLY A 117 28.45 -7.15 -0.55
C GLY A 117 27.51 -6.57 -1.60
N ARG A 118 26.32 -6.09 -1.21
CA ARG A 118 25.39 -5.38 -2.10
C ARG A 118 25.42 -3.89 -1.80
N TYR A 119 25.56 -3.07 -2.84
CA TYR A 119 25.42 -1.62 -2.75
C TYR A 119 24.11 -1.20 -3.42
N VAL A 120 23.16 -0.74 -2.63
CA VAL A 120 21.86 -0.28 -3.10
C VAL A 120 21.55 1.05 -2.42
N LYS A 121 20.97 1.98 -3.16
CA LYS A 121 20.53 3.28 -2.64
C LYS A 121 19.22 3.72 -3.26
N GLY A 122 18.56 4.65 -2.59
CA GLY A 122 17.33 5.29 -3.06
C GLY A 122 16.17 5.13 -2.09
N PHE A 123 15.12 5.86 -2.39
CA PHE A 123 13.91 6.02 -1.57
C PHE A 123 12.78 5.14 -2.11
N GLN A 124 12.01 4.53 -1.20
CA GLN A 124 10.87 3.66 -1.54
C GLN A 124 9.71 3.94 -0.60
N VAL A 125 8.48 3.76 -1.09
CA VAL A 125 7.28 3.76 -0.25
C VAL A 125 6.48 2.49 -0.49
N TYR A 126 6.02 1.90 0.60
CA TYR A 126 5.23 0.67 0.59
C TYR A 126 3.80 0.91 1.04
N THR A 127 2.87 0.19 0.43
CA THR A 127 1.50 0.05 0.90
C THR A 127 1.18 -1.42 1.17
N LEU A 128 0.14 -1.66 1.98
CA LEU A 128 -0.34 -3.02 2.19
C LEU A 128 -0.78 -3.65 0.87
N GLY A 129 -0.38 -4.88 0.64
CA GLY A 129 -0.82 -5.66 -0.51
C GLY A 129 0.10 -6.81 -0.83
N MET A 130 -0.14 -7.42 -1.99
CA MET A 130 0.66 -8.54 -2.47
C MET A 130 2.05 -8.06 -2.90
N HIS A 131 3.08 -8.72 -2.41
CA HIS A 131 4.44 -8.52 -2.91
C HIS A 131 4.59 -9.14 -4.31
N ARG A 132 4.99 -8.34 -5.28
CA ARG A 132 5.22 -8.80 -6.67
C ARG A 132 6.65 -9.26 -6.94
N ALA A 133 7.58 -8.82 -6.13
CA ALA A 133 9.00 -9.14 -6.23
C ALA A 133 9.50 -9.78 -4.92
N LYS A 134 10.44 -10.69 -5.03
CA LYS A 134 11.05 -11.36 -3.87
C LYS A 134 11.65 -10.34 -2.90
N ASP A 135 12.34 -9.33 -3.42
CA ASP A 135 12.96 -8.29 -2.58
C ASP A 135 11.93 -7.56 -1.69
N ASN A 136 10.68 -7.36 -2.18
CA ASN A 136 9.62 -6.75 -1.36
C ASN A 136 9.14 -7.68 -0.25
N LEU A 137 9.12 -8.99 -0.47
CA LEU A 137 8.83 -9.97 0.57
C LEU A 137 9.94 -9.96 1.62
N ASP A 138 11.20 -9.95 1.19
CA ASP A 138 12.36 -9.96 2.09
C ASP A 138 12.34 -8.72 3.02
N VAL A 139 11.94 -7.55 2.52
CA VAL A 139 11.74 -6.34 3.35
C VAL A 139 10.61 -6.57 4.37
N ALA A 140 9.44 -7.03 3.93
CA ALA A 140 8.33 -7.28 4.84
C ALA A 140 8.64 -8.35 5.90
N MET A 141 9.37 -9.40 5.54
CA MET A 141 9.80 -10.44 6.47
C MET A 141 10.76 -9.88 7.54
N ARG A 142 11.68 -8.99 7.13
CA ARG A 142 12.59 -8.34 8.07
C ARG A 142 11.85 -7.45 9.05
N GLU A 143 10.96 -6.57 8.56
CA GLU A 143 10.21 -5.64 9.39
C GLU A 143 9.21 -6.36 10.31
N ASN A 144 8.54 -7.38 9.82
CA ASN A 144 7.62 -8.17 10.65
C ASN A 144 8.37 -9.09 11.63
N GLY A 145 9.65 -9.39 11.40
CA GLY A 145 10.48 -10.25 12.25
C GLY A 145 10.55 -9.78 13.70
N VAL A 146 10.35 -8.50 13.96
CA VAL A 146 10.32 -7.88 15.30
C VAL A 146 9.28 -8.52 16.23
N ILE A 147 8.17 -9.07 15.69
CA ILE A 147 7.16 -9.71 16.53
C ILE A 147 7.71 -10.89 17.36
N SER A 148 8.76 -11.54 16.87
CA SER A 148 9.41 -12.64 17.61
C SER A 148 10.05 -12.18 18.93
N MET A 149 10.31 -10.87 19.10
CA MET A 149 10.75 -10.25 20.35
C MET A 149 9.61 -9.95 21.32
N GLU A 150 8.37 -10.06 20.86
CA GLU A 150 7.17 -9.75 21.66
C GLU A 150 6.72 -10.99 22.45
N LYS A 151 6.38 -10.79 23.74
CA LYS A 151 5.85 -11.90 24.56
C LYS A 151 4.47 -12.32 24.06
N GLY A 152 4.31 -13.64 23.80
CA GLY A 152 3.02 -14.21 23.38
C GLY A 152 2.64 -13.85 21.93
N TYR A 153 3.58 -13.50 21.09
CA TYR A 153 3.34 -13.08 19.71
C TYR A 153 2.51 -14.08 18.89
N GLN A 154 2.72 -15.39 19.10
CA GLN A 154 1.97 -16.44 18.40
C GLN A 154 0.45 -16.35 18.63
N GLN A 155 0.04 -15.97 19.86
CA GLN A 155 -1.36 -15.76 20.18
C GLN A 155 -1.87 -14.42 19.64
N THR A 156 -1.07 -13.37 19.80
CA THR A 156 -1.39 -12.01 19.35
C THR A 156 -1.60 -11.97 17.83
N TYR A 157 -0.74 -12.62 17.08
CA TYR A 157 -0.78 -12.62 15.60
C TYR A 157 -1.38 -13.91 15.02
N GLN A 158 -2.15 -14.66 15.81
CA GLN A 158 -2.93 -15.83 15.35
C GLN A 158 -2.10 -16.89 14.62
N GLY A 159 -0.87 -17.13 15.08
CA GLY A 159 0.05 -18.12 14.50
C GLY A 159 0.76 -17.66 13.24
N PHE A 160 0.73 -16.37 12.92
CA PHE A 160 1.53 -15.82 11.84
C PHE A 160 3.03 -16.00 12.15
N ASP A 161 3.75 -16.64 11.21
CA ASP A 161 5.19 -16.78 11.27
C ASP A 161 5.86 -15.76 10.35
N PRO A 162 6.59 -14.76 10.88
CA PRO A 162 7.22 -13.72 10.07
C PRO A 162 8.35 -14.26 9.17
N ASN A 163 8.86 -15.47 9.43
CA ASN A 163 9.94 -16.08 8.66
C ASN A 163 9.44 -17.07 7.60
N SER A 164 8.13 -17.34 7.53
CA SER A 164 7.53 -18.26 6.56
C SER A 164 6.83 -17.48 5.44
N SER A 165 7.27 -17.67 4.20
CA SER A 165 6.62 -17.08 3.02
C SER A 165 5.15 -17.46 2.89
N GLU A 166 4.76 -18.64 3.40
CA GLU A 166 3.39 -19.13 3.41
C GLU A 166 2.48 -18.23 4.26
N SER A 167 3.00 -17.67 5.37
CA SER A 167 2.26 -16.75 6.22
C SER A 167 1.88 -15.45 5.47
N TYR A 168 2.68 -15.07 4.47
CA TYR A 168 2.43 -13.84 3.68
C TYR A 168 1.38 -14.04 2.58
N ILE A 169 1.00 -15.27 2.25
CA ILE A 169 -0.06 -15.54 1.28
C ILE A 169 -1.39 -14.91 1.73
N MET A 170 -1.63 -14.81 3.04
CA MET A 170 -2.84 -14.18 3.57
C MET A 170 -2.98 -12.70 3.15
N PHE A 171 -1.87 -11.97 2.98
CA PHE A 171 -1.90 -10.56 2.56
C PHE A 171 -2.35 -10.37 1.11
N GLU A 172 -2.26 -11.42 0.30
CA GLU A 172 -2.72 -11.39 -1.09
C GLU A 172 -4.24 -11.23 -1.21
N PHE A 173 -4.97 -11.64 -0.17
CA PHE A 173 -6.44 -11.64 -0.15
C PHE A 173 -7.06 -10.44 0.57
N MET A 174 -6.24 -9.61 1.21
CA MET A 174 -6.74 -8.45 1.91
C MET A 174 -7.02 -7.30 0.93
N GLN A 175 -8.29 -7.19 0.51
CA GLN A 175 -8.78 -5.96 -0.12
C GLN A 175 -9.02 -4.93 0.99
N ASN A 176 -8.12 -3.96 1.11
CA ASN A 176 -8.29 -2.85 2.02
C ASN A 176 -9.12 -1.75 1.35
N ALA A 177 -10.21 -1.34 1.99
CA ALA A 177 -11.05 -0.22 1.55
C ALA A 177 -10.24 1.10 1.38
N ASN A 178 -9.09 1.18 2.05
CA ASN A 178 -8.20 2.33 2.03
C ASN A 178 -7.07 2.22 0.98
N MET A 179 -7.01 1.12 0.21
CA MET A 179 -5.87 0.83 -0.69
C MET A 179 -5.64 1.94 -1.72
N GLU A 180 -6.67 2.42 -2.37
CA GLU A 180 -6.56 3.49 -3.38
C GLU A 180 -5.94 4.75 -2.77
N ARG A 181 -6.44 5.19 -1.62
CA ARG A 181 -5.94 6.37 -0.90
C ARG A 181 -4.51 6.15 -0.39
N SER A 182 -4.19 4.94 0.06
CA SER A 182 -2.84 4.56 0.51
C SER A 182 -1.83 4.61 -0.64
N VAL A 183 -2.18 4.06 -1.80
CA VAL A 183 -1.31 4.08 -3.00
C VAL A 183 -1.10 5.51 -3.49
N GLU A 184 -2.13 6.35 -3.45
CA GLU A 184 -2.00 7.73 -3.87
C GLU A 184 -1.12 8.54 -2.91
N LEU A 185 -1.32 8.36 -1.59
CA LEU A 185 -0.41 8.92 -0.57
C LEU A 185 1.04 8.50 -0.84
N ALA A 186 1.27 7.21 -1.05
CA ALA A 186 2.60 6.67 -1.30
C ALA A 186 3.26 7.30 -2.54
N ARG A 187 2.49 7.50 -3.62
CA ARG A 187 2.98 8.20 -4.83
C ARG A 187 3.32 9.66 -4.58
N MET A 188 2.47 10.37 -3.80
CA MET A 188 2.74 11.76 -3.43
C MET A 188 4.02 11.88 -2.61
N ILE A 189 4.23 10.97 -1.63
CA ILE A 189 5.44 10.93 -0.80
C ILE A 189 6.66 10.59 -1.67
N GLN A 190 6.58 9.54 -2.51
CA GLN A 190 7.66 9.13 -3.40
C GLN A 190 8.15 10.29 -4.26
N ASN A 191 7.23 10.94 -4.97
CA ASN A 191 7.56 12.05 -5.86
C ASN A 191 8.13 13.26 -5.12
N SER A 192 7.50 13.63 -3.99
CA SER A 192 7.88 14.82 -3.23
C SER A 192 9.25 14.66 -2.57
N VAL A 193 9.52 13.49 -1.97
CA VAL A 193 10.82 13.24 -1.31
C VAL A 193 11.94 13.11 -2.33
N CYS A 194 11.73 12.36 -3.43
CA CYS A 194 12.75 12.25 -4.48
C CYS A 194 13.11 13.61 -5.06
N SER A 195 12.12 14.50 -5.25
CA SER A 195 12.35 15.86 -5.76
C SER A 195 13.05 16.76 -4.73
N SER A 196 12.59 16.78 -3.45
CA SER A 196 13.08 17.71 -2.41
C SER A 196 14.44 17.31 -1.85
N ALA A 197 14.70 16.03 -1.71
CA ALA A 197 15.91 15.48 -1.10
C ALA A 197 16.91 14.90 -2.11
N GLY A 198 16.61 14.98 -3.42
CA GLY A 198 17.48 14.47 -4.48
C GLY A 198 17.71 12.97 -4.38
N ARG A 199 16.70 12.20 -3.89
CA ARG A 199 16.86 10.75 -3.72
C ARG A 199 16.60 10.00 -5.03
N VAL A 200 17.31 8.89 -5.21
CA VAL A 200 17.04 7.98 -6.33
C VAL A 200 15.65 7.37 -6.12
N ASP A 201 14.79 7.49 -7.13
CA ASP A 201 13.44 6.94 -7.10
C ASP A 201 13.48 5.42 -7.31
N LYS A 202 13.11 4.67 -6.29
CA LYS A 202 12.98 3.20 -6.31
C LYS A 202 11.52 2.76 -6.48
N GLY A 203 10.58 3.70 -6.50
CA GLY A 203 9.17 3.47 -6.75
C GLY A 203 8.31 3.14 -5.52
N VAL A 204 7.01 3.01 -5.82
CA VAL A 204 5.99 2.59 -4.85
C VAL A 204 5.72 1.10 -5.01
N HIS A 205 5.75 0.37 -3.90
CA HIS A 205 5.60 -1.08 -3.86
C HIS A 205 4.45 -1.51 -2.95
N GLN A 206 4.13 -2.80 -3.00
CA GLN A 206 3.20 -3.45 -2.08
C GLN A 206 3.90 -4.61 -1.39
N ALA A 207 3.64 -4.78 -0.10
CA ALA A 207 4.09 -5.94 0.66
C ALA A 207 3.24 -6.17 1.92
N GLY A 208 3.42 -7.33 2.54
CA GLY A 208 2.63 -7.78 3.68
C GLY A 208 3.14 -7.26 5.02
N PHE A 209 3.14 -5.96 5.24
CA PHE A 209 3.51 -5.37 6.53
C PHE A 209 2.39 -5.51 7.55
N LEU A 210 2.68 -6.14 8.69
CA LEU A 210 1.70 -6.33 9.77
C LEU A 210 1.18 -5.01 10.33
N VAL A 211 2.03 -4.00 10.50
CA VAL A 211 1.62 -2.70 11.01
C VAL A 211 0.58 -2.02 10.11
N LEU A 212 0.69 -2.21 8.78
CA LEU A 212 -0.28 -1.69 7.83
C LEU A 212 -1.54 -2.55 7.76
N ARG A 213 -1.42 -3.86 7.99
CA ARG A 213 -2.56 -4.78 8.06
C ARG A 213 -3.51 -4.43 9.19
N GLU A 214 -2.94 -4.15 10.35
CA GLU A 214 -3.70 -3.85 11.56
C GLU A 214 -4.24 -2.41 11.59
N SER A 215 -3.89 -1.56 10.62
CA SER A 215 -4.32 -0.16 10.53
C SER A 215 -5.64 -0.02 9.77
N TYR A 216 -6.64 0.68 10.35
CA TYR A 216 -8.00 0.82 9.79
C TYR A 216 -8.20 2.09 8.95
N MET A 217 -7.15 2.85 8.70
CA MET A 217 -7.14 4.08 7.90
C MET A 217 -6.18 3.95 6.72
N PRO A 218 -6.18 4.90 5.75
CA PRO A 218 -5.12 4.99 4.76
C PRO A 218 -3.75 5.00 5.42
N SER A 219 -2.82 4.18 4.92
CA SER A 219 -1.53 3.96 5.56
C SER A 219 -0.43 3.62 4.57
N CYS A 220 0.80 3.98 4.88
CA CYS A 220 1.98 3.58 4.15
C CYS A 220 3.19 3.41 5.08
N LEU A 221 4.19 2.69 4.59
CA LEU A 221 5.51 2.54 5.21
C LEU A 221 6.55 3.14 4.27
N ILE A 222 7.37 4.03 4.78
CA ILE A 222 8.43 4.72 4.07
C ILE A 222 9.75 4.02 4.38
N GLU A 223 10.54 3.74 3.35
CA GLU A 223 11.94 3.34 3.44
C GLU A 223 12.81 4.52 2.99
N LEU A 224 13.40 5.22 3.95
CA LEU A 224 14.08 6.50 3.76
C LEU A 224 15.32 6.41 2.86
N GLY A 225 15.95 5.24 2.79
CA GLY A 225 17.18 4.93 2.08
C GLY A 225 17.75 3.61 2.56
N PHE A 226 18.98 3.32 2.23
CA PHE A 226 19.65 2.08 2.62
C PHE A 226 20.81 2.35 3.60
N ILE A 227 20.61 2.03 4.88
CA ILE A 227 21.61 2.26 5.93
C ILE A 227 22.94 1.52 5.67
N THR A 228 22.91 0.47 4.84
CA THR A 228 24.09 -0.30 4.43
C THR A 228 24.95 0.39 3.35
N ALA A 229 24.49 1.49 2.78
CA ALA A 229 25.24 2.34 1.87
C ALA A 229 25.78 3.56 2.63
N ALA A 230 27.10 3.68 2.74
CA ALA A 230 27.74 4.68 3.59
C ALA A 230 27.33 6.13 3.29
N ASP A 231 27.21 6.47 2.01
CA ASP A 231 26.78 7.81 1.56
C ASP A 231 25.29 8.11 1.90
N GLU A 232 24.43 7.09 1.89
CA GLU A 232 23.04 7.21 2.33
C GLU A 232 22.95 7.33 3.84
N GLU A 233 23.69 6.50 4.57
CA GLU A 233 23.75 6.57 6.02
C GLU A 233 24.23 7.94 6.50
N GLU A 234 25.32 8.46 5.90
CA GLU A 234 25.82 9.81 6.19
C GLU A 234 24.78 10.89 5.89
N PHE A 235 24.13 10.82 4.73
CA PHE A 235 23.08 11.77 4.33
C PHE A 235 21.90 11.75 5.32
N LEU A 236 21.38 10.57 5.66
CA LEU A 236 20.21 10.41 6.55
C LEU A 236 20.51 10.85 7.99
N ASN A 237 21.78 10.85 8.42
CA ASN A 237 22.21 11.36 9.71
C ASN A 237 22.60 12.85 9.69
N SER A 238 22.74 13.46 8.50
CA SER A 238 23.07 14.87 8.39
C SER A 238 21.88 15.78 8.70
N PRO A 239 22.09 16.97 9.30
CA PRO A 239 21.00 17.93 9.52
C PRO A 239 20.28 18.33 8.22
N ALA A 240 21.03 18.48 7.14
CA ALA A 240 20.48 18.82 5.83
C ALA A 240 19.63 17.67 5.24
N GLY A 241 20.08 16.41 5.40
CA GLY A 241 19.35 15.24 4.95
C GLY A 241 18.06 15.04 5.74
N ILE A 242 18.12 15.14 7.07
CA ILE A 242 16.93 15.06 7.95
C ILE A 242 15.90 16.12 7.56
N ASP A 243 16.32 17.37 7.36
CA ASP A 243 15.45 18.47 6.97
C ASP A 243 14.82 18.24 5.59
N ALA A 244 15.62 17.87 4.59
CA ALA A 244 15.14 17.63 3.23
C ALA A 244 14.14 16.48 3.14
N MET A 245 14.41 15.35 3.84
CA MET A 245 13.51 14.20 3.90
C MET A 245 12.20 14.57 4.59
N ALA A 246 12.28 15.19 5.77
CA ALA A 246 11.10 15.61 6.54
C ALA A 246 10.23 16.61 5.76
N LYS A 247 10.84 17.59 5.10
CA LYS A 247 10.15 18.57 4.25
C LYS A 247 9.47 17.91 3.05
N GLY A 248 10.12 16.93 2.43
CA GLY A 248 9.53 16.15 1.35
C GLY A 248 8.28 15.39 1.78
N ILE A 249 8.33 14.70 2.92
CA ILE A 249 7.18 14.00 3.49
C ILE A 249 6.06 14.99 3.87
N TYR A 250 6.41 16.11 4.50
CA TYR A 250 5.46 17.17 4.85
C TYR A 250 4.72 17.73 3.62
N ASN A 251 5.44 18.07 2.56
CA ASN A 251 4.83 18.59 1.33
C ASN A 251 3.83 17.59 0.70
N ALA A 252 4.16 16.31 0.70
CA ALA A 252 3.26 15.25 0.25
C ALA A 252 2.01 15.14 1.16
N PHE A 253 2.20 15.21 2.47
CA PHE A 253 1.11 15.21 3.43
C PHE A 253 0.15 16.39 3.21
N VAL A 254 0.66 17.59 2.97
CA VAL A 254 -0.16 18.78 2.65
C VAL A 254 -0.98 18.54 1.37
N GLN A 255 -0.37 17.99 0.32
CA GLN A 255 -1.09 17.66 -0.93
C GLN A 255 -2.20 16.64 -0.68
N TYR A 256 -1.89 15.57 0.06
CA TYR A 256 -2.86 14.53 0.40
C TYR A 256 -4.03 15.10 1.21
N LYS A 257 -3.73 15.83 2.29
CA LYS A 257 -4.75 16.46 3.14
C LYS A 257 -5.63 17.41 2.35
N ASN A 258 -5.06 18.27 1.52
CA ASN A 258 -5.82 19.19 0.66
C ASN A 258 -6.76 18.47 -0.31
N LYS A 259 -6.41 17.27 -0.75
CA LYS A 259 -7.23 16.48 -1.67
C LYS A 259 -8.36 15.72 -0.98
N TYR A 260 -8.10 15.18 0.22
CA TYR A 260 -8.99 14.20 0.84
C TYR A 260 -9.68 14.67 2.12
N ASP A 261 -9.22 15.75 2.74
CA ASP A 261 -9.87 16.30 3.93
C ASP A 261 -10.99 17.26 3.54
N SER A 262 -12.23 16.77 3.58
CA SER A 262 -13.43 17.56 3.28
C SER A 262 -13.72 18.66 4.31
N ARG A 263 -12.98 18.68 5.45
CA ARG A 263 -13.10 19.70 6.49
C ARG A 263 -12.36 20.99 6.13
N ILE A 264 -11.50 20.98 5.11
CA ILE A 264 -10.72 22.14 4.67
C ILE A 264 -11.61 23.07 3.86
N VAL A 265 -11.75 24.32 4.34
CA VAL A 265 -12.43 25.41 3.61
C VAL A 265 -11.45 26.14 2.69
N VAL A 266 -10.19 26.27 3.10
CA VAL A 266 -9.12 26.92 2.35
C VAL A 266 -7.91 25.96 2.32
N PRO A 267 -7.42 25.56 1.13
CA PRO A 267 -6.27 24.66 1.02
C PRO A 267 -5.01 25.30 1.62
N TYR A 268 -4.27 24.51 2.38
CA TYR A 268 -2.95 24.90 2.85
C TYR A 268 -1.98 25.03 1.67
N ARG A 269 -1.21 26.11 1.69
CA ARG A 269 -0.02 26.23 0.85
C ARG A 269 1.21 25.97 1.72
N PRO A 270 2.15 25.13 1.28
CA PRO A 270 3.41 24.95 2.01
C PRO A 270 4.06 26.30 2.23
N ALA A 271 4.47 26.60 3.44
CA ALA A 271 5.22 27.83 3.73
C ALA A 271 6.55 27.76 2.98
N GLU A 272 6.74 28.64 2.02
CA GLU A 272 8.04 28.77 1.34
C GLU A 272 9.07 29.26 2.36
N ASN A 273 10.14 28.48 2.56
CA ASN A 273 11.42 28.88 3.15
C ASN A 273 11.59 29.09 4.66
N LYS A 274 10.74 28.59 5.54
CA LYS A 274 11.17 28.50 6.94
C LYS A 274 11.92 27.18 7.18
N ARG A 275 13.25 27.27 7.26
CA ARG A 275 14.10 26.15 7.70
C ARG A 275 13.79 25.85 9.16
N ILE A 276 13.31 24.66 9.45
CA ILE A 276 13.07 24.22 10.82
C ILE A 276 14.39 23.68 11.36
N VAL A 277 14.89 24.32 12.42
CA VAL A 277 16.04 23.77 13.15
C VAL A 277 15.53 22.58 13.94
N VAL A 278 15.99 21.40 13.56
CA VAL A 278 15.68 20.15 14.25
C VAL A 278 16.85 19.85 15.17
N ASP A 279 16.65 20.00 16.48
CA ASP A 279 17.59 19.48 17.47
C ASP A 279 17.55 17.96 17.40
N ARG A 280 18.71 17.34 17.26
CA ARG A 280 18.81 15.88 17.26
C ARG A 280 18.39 15.36 18.62
N VAL A 281 17.39 14.46 18.63
CA VAL A 281 16.90 13.85 19.87
C VAL A 281 17.88 12.80 20.40
N ILE A 282 18.66 12.21 19.49
CA ILE A 282 19.65 11.17 19.83
C ILE A 282 21.02 11.67 19.40
N PRO A 283 22.01 11.74 20.31
CA PRO A 283 23.37 12.09 19.95
C PRO A 283 23.93 11.08 18.96
N THR A 284 24.44 11.55 17.82
CA THR A 284 25.29 10.70 16.98
C THR A 284 26.53 10.29 17.78
N VAL A 285 27.01 9.08 17.54
CA VAL A 285 28.26 8.54 18.09
C VAL A 285 29.35 9.61 18.01
N PRO A 286 30.13 9.88 19.08
CA PRO A 286 31.18 10.89 19.07
C PRO A 286 32.11 10.67 17.89
N ALA A 287 32.43 11.73 17.17
CA ALA A 287 33.47 11.74 16.15
C ALA A 287 34.80 11.38 16.80
N GLY A 288 35.20 10.12 16.70
CA GLY A 288 36.36 9.57 17.33
C GLY A 288 36.77 8.22 16.73
N ARG A 289 36.98 8.20 15.41
CA ARG A 289 37.93 7.23 14.84
C ARG A 289 38.94 7.98 13.99
N PRO A 290 40.25 7.73 14.15
CA PRO A 290 41.27 8.34 13.29
C PRO A 290 41.06 7.81 11.86
N ASN A 291 41.21 8.71 10.91
CA ASN A 291 41.20 8.45 9.48
C ASN A 291 42.15 7.27 9.15
N ALA A 292 41.58 6.13 8.79
CA ALA A 292 42.31 5.13 8.03
C ALA A 292 42.44 5.69 6.61
N VAL A 293 43.61 6.21 6.30
CA VAL A 293 44.01 6.64 4.95
C VAL A 293 44.04 5.38 4.10
N ILE A 294 43.05 5.22 3.22
CA ILE A 294 43.06 4.23 2.15
C ILE A 294 43.90 4.84 1.04
N PRO A 295 44.99 4.17 0.57
CA PRO A 295 45.81 4.65 -0.52
C PRO A 295 44.96 4.68 -1.81
N VAL A 296 44.84 5.82 -2.45
CA VAL A 296 44.25 5.97 -3.77
C VAL A 296 45.23 5.41 -4.79
N GLU A 297 44.93 4.26 -5.35
CA GLU A 297 45.62 3.68 -6.49
C GLU A 297 45.22 4.44 -7.77
N LYS A 298 46.19 5.05 -8.45
CA LYS A 298 46.03 5.77 -9.70
C LYS A 298 45.60 4.81 -10.82
N PRO A 299 44.62 5.15 -11.65
CA PRO A 299 44.26 4.33 -12.80
C PRO A 299 45.35 4.40 -13.91
N ARG A 300 45.75 3.20 -14.37
CA ARG A 300 46.60 3.06 -15.59
C ARG A 300 45.80 3.37 -16.84
N PRO A 301 46.44 3.95 -17.89
CA PRO A 301 45.76 4.21 -19.14
C PRO A 301 45.54 2.91 -19.92
N SER A 302 44.33 2.66 -20.39
CA SER A 302 43.99 1.57 -21.27
C SER A 302 44.00 2.05 -22.73
N ASP A 303 44.63 1.27 -23.58
CA ASP A 303 44.79 1.42 -25.01
C ASP A 303 43.49 1.54 -25.78
N ARG A 304 43.56 2.39 -26.81
CA ARG A 304 42.52 2.55 -27.84
C ARG A 304 42.56 1.34 -28.78
N GLY A 305 41.46 0.56 -28.79
CA GLY A 305 41.15 -0.38 -29.86
C GLY A 305 40.04 0.17 -30.76
N GLN A 306 40.37 0.37 -32.02
CA GLN A 306 39.45 0.71 -33.09
C GLN A 306 38.43 -0.42 -33.30
N SER A 307 37.15 -0.10 -33.40
CA SER A 307 36.13 -1.02 -33.89
C SER A 307 35.44 -0.44 -35.13
N THR A 308 35.56 -1.17 -36.18
CA THR A 308 35.05 -0.94 -37.52
C THR A 308 33.52 -1.11 -37.56
N ARG A 309 32.89 -0.15 -38.22
CA ARG A 309 31.45 -0.03 -38.50
C ARG A 309 31.10 -0.96 -39.65
N THR A 310 30.25 -1.96 -39.45
CA THR A 310 29.65 -2.76 -40.53
C THR A 310 28.17 -2.41 -40.61
N THR A 311 27.78 -1.85 -41.74
CA THR A 311 26.40 -1.54 -42.14
C THR A 311 25.77 -2.76 -42.81
N VAL A 312 24.56 -3.14 -42.40
CA VAL A 312 23.72 -4.15 -43.06
C VAL A 312 22.51 -3.45 -43.67
N PRO A 313 22.14 -3.76 -44.95
CA PRO A 313 21.05 -3.09 -45.64
C PRO A 313 19.66 -3.61 -45.23
N VAL A 314 18.71 -2.69 -45.17
CA VAL A 314 17.28 -2.97 -44.93
C VAL A 314 16.62 -3.37 -46.25
N GLU A 315 16.00 -4.52 -46.29
CA GLU A 315 15.21 -5.04 -47.43
C GLU A 315 13.72 -4.70 -47.22
N GLN A 316 13.08 -4.11 -48.23
CA GLN A 316 11.65 -3.76 -48.25
C GLN A 316 10.79 -4.97 -48.66
N PRO A 317 9.59 -5.20 -48.07
CA PRO A 317 8.69 -6.27 -48.51
C PRO A 317 7.84 -5.83 -49.71
N ARG A 318 7.75 -6.74 -50.69
CA ARG A 318 6.97 -6.64 -51.93
C ARG A 318 5.46 -6.80 -51.64
N SER A 319 4.67 -6.06 -52.41
CA SER A 319 3.21 -6.06 -52.45
C SER A 319 2.60 -7.36 -52.96
N ALA A 320 1.53 -7.83 -52.33
CA ALA A 320 0.69 -8.93 -52.80
C ALA A 320 -0.59 -8.41 -53.45
N ALA A 321 -1.03 -9.13 -54.54
CA ALA A 321 -2.13 -8.81 -55.43
C ALA A 321 -3.53 -9.08 -54.80
N PRO A 322 -4.64 -8.52 -55.32
CA PRO A 322 -5.95 -8.48 -54.69
C PRO A 322 -6.83 -9.70 -54.97
N THR A 323 -7.52 -10.21 -53.97
CA THR A 323 -8.61 -11.21 -54.02
C THR A 323 -9.99 -10.57 -54.24
N PRO A 324 -10.97 -11.21 -54.88
CA PRO A 324 -12.21 -10.59 -55.37
C PRO A 324 -13.24 -10.38 -54.21
N LYS A 325 -13.98 -9.26 -54.30
CA LYS A 325 -15.02 -8.81 -53.35
C LYS A 325 -16.30 -9.59 -53.42
N PRO A 326 -16.92 -10.00 -52.25
CA PRO A 326 -18.32 -10.45 -52.20
C PRO A 326 -19.29 -9.23 -52.13
N ARG A 327 -20.53 -9.46 -52.64
CA ARG A 327 -21.61 -8.43 -52.71
C ARG A 327 -22.10 -7.99 -51.32
N PRO A 328 -22.56 -6.76 -51.14
CA PRO A 328 -22.93 -6.23 -49.84
C PRO A 328 -24.27 -6.74 -49.34
N MET A 329 -24.29 -7.28 -48.11
CA MET A 329 -25.49 -7.53 -47.30
C MET A 329 -26.05 -6.24 -46.72
N THR A 330 -27.37 -6.14 -46.58
CA THR A 330 -28.01 -4.96 -45.96
C THR A 330 -27.59 -4.78 -44.51
N LYS A 331 -27.35 -3.55 -44.07
CA LYS A 331 -26.85 -3.19 -42.72
C LYS A 331 -27.65 -3.83 -41.57
N ILE A 332 -28.94 -4.13 -41.79
CA ILE A 332 -29.83 -4.76 -40.79
C ILE A 332 -29.56 -6.27 -40.68
N GLN A 333 -29.25 -6.95 -41.77
CA GLN A 333 -28.92 -8.39 -41.77
C GLN A 333 -27.53 -8.63 -41.17
N GLU A 334 -26.57 -7.71 -41.42
CA GLU A 334 -25.26 -7.76 -40.78
C GLU A 334 -25.34 -7.50 -39.27
N ALA A 335 -26.17 -6.55 -38.81
CA ALA A 335 -26.38 -6.30 -37.39
C ALA A 335 -27.04 -7.50 -36.69
N LYS A 336 -28.06 -8.10 -37.28
CA LYS A 336 -28.71 -9.31 -36.73
C LYS A 336 -27.79 -10.50 -36.69
N LYS A 337 -26.96 -10.70 -37.70
CA LYS A 337 -25.94 -11.77 -37.73
C LYS A 337 -24.88 -11.56 -36.65
N ARG A 338 -24.37 -10.34 -36.50
CA ARG A 338 -23.40 -9.98 -35.45
C ARG A 338 -23.96 -10.18 -34.03
N ILE A 339 -25.23 -9.87 -33.80
CA ILE A 339 -25.90 -10.10 -32.51
C ILE A 339 -26.10 -11.60 -32.27
N SER A 340 -26.53 -12.37 -33.28
CA SER A 340 -26.73 -13.81 -33.16
C SER A 340 -25.41 -14.55 -32.92
N ASP A 341 -24.35 -14.20 -33.66
CA ASP A 341 -23.03 -14.79 -33.51
C ASP A 341 -22.40 -14.40 -32.14
N ALA A 342 -22.65 -13.16 -31.67
CA ALA A 342 -22.18 -12.69 -30.36
C ALA A 342 -22.87 -13.41 -29.19
N ILE A 343 -24.17 -13.73 -29.31
CA ILE A 343 -24.90 -14.47 -28.26
C ILE A 343 -24.45 -15.95 -28.21
N ARG A 344 -24.11 -16.53 -29.35
CA ARG A 344 -23.71 -17.93 -29.46
C ARG A 344 -22.30 -18.21 -28.92
N GLU A 345 -21.47 -17.18 -28.79
CA GLU A 345 -20.08 -17.26 -28.33
C GLU A 345 -19.88 -16.83 -26.87
N LEU A 346 -20.93 -16.41 -26.17
CA LEU A 346 -20.79 -16.07 -24.75
C LEU A 346 -20.61 -17.32 -23.90
N LEU A 347 -19.66 -17.27 -22.98
CA LEU A 347 -19.50 -18.31 -21.97
C LEU A 347 -20.77 -18.33 -21.10
N PRO A 348 -21.49 -19.47 -20.97
CA PRO A 348 -22.67 -19.54 -20.14
C PRO A 348 -22.30 -19.19 -18.69
N CYS A 349 -23.05 -18.29 -18.09
CA CYS A 349 -22.91 -17.93 -16.68
C CYS A 349 -24.10 -18.47 -15.92
N ASN A 350 -23.83 -19.15 -14.82
CA ASN A 350 -24.86 -19.61 -13.91
C ASN A 350 -25.15 -18.49 -12.91
N ASP A 351 -26.42 -18.24 -12.60
CA ASP A 351 -26.80 -17.54 -11.41
C ASP A 351 -26.26 -18.29 -10.19
N ALA A 352 -25.92 -17.60 -9.11
CA ALA A 352 -25.20 -18.15 -7.96
C ALA A 352 -25.98 -19.26 -7.19
N GLU A 353 -27.04 -19.80 -7.78
CA GLU A 353 -27.85 -20.90 -7.26
C GLU A 353 -27.62 -22.18 -8.04
N SER A 354 -26.74 -23.00 -7.56
CA SER A 354 -26.78 -24.44 -7.38
C SER A 354 -25.36 -25.00 -7.30
N GLU A 355 -24.98 -25.55 -6.17
CA GLU A 355 -24.86 -27.00 -6.01
C GLU A 355 -24.46 -27.37 -4.58
N THR A 356 -25.28 -28.15 -4.01
CA THR A 356 -25.18 -29.17 -3.00
C THR A 356 -23.76 -29.58 -2.55
N GLN A 357 -23.17 -28.77 -1.69
CA GLN A 357 -22.45 -29.23 -0.53
C GLN A 357 -22.81 -28.29 0.64
N LYS A 358 -23.99 -28.50 1.20
CA LYS A 358 -24.71 -27.57 2.09
C LYS A 358 -23.98 -27.19 3.39
N ASN A 359 -22.78 -27.71 3.70
CA ASN A 359 -22.19 -27.50 5.01
C ASN A 359 -20.67 -27.25 5.05
N GLN A 360 -19.96 -27.24 3.93
CA GLN A 360 -18.51 -26.97 3.90
C GLN A 360 -18.18 -25.83 2.92
N PRO A 361 -17.15 -25.01 3.22
CA PRO A 361 -16.67 -24.02 2.29
C PRO A 361 -16.13 -24.67 1.00
N VAL A 362 -16.45 -24.07 -0.14
CA VAL A 362 -15.92 -24.42 -1.46
C VAL A 362 -15.04 -23.28 -1.94
N PHE A 363 -13.80 -23.57 -2.30
CA PHE A 363 -12.82 -22.62 -2.80
C PHE A 363 -12.73 -22.70 -4.32
N LYS A 364 -12.56 -21.55 -4.99
CA LYS A 364 -12.34 -21.41 -6.43
C LYS A 364 -11.26 -20.36 -6.68
N VAL A 365 -10.57 -20.39 -7.83
CA VAL A 365 -9.62 -19.35 -8.23
C VAL A 365 -10.32 -18.39 -9.17
N GLN A 366 -10.54 -17.15 -8.77
CA GLN A 366 -11.01 -16.09 -9.64
C GLN A 366 -9.84 -15.54 -10.46
N ILE A 367 -9.97 -15.58 -11.79
CA ILE A 367 -8.92 -15.14 -12.72
C ILE A 367 -9.22 -13.77 -13.34
N ILE A 368 -10.51 -13.47 -13.55
CA ILE A 368 -10.96 -12.21 -14.18
C ILE A 368 -12.29 -11.79 -13.55
N ALA A 369 -12.53 -10.48 -13.51
CA ALA A 369 -13.85 -9.88 -13.31
C ALA A 369 -14.09 -8.84 -14.40
N SER A 370 -15.33 -8.78 -14.94
CA SER A 370 -15.71 -7.87 -16.02
C SER A 370 -17.12 -7.35 -15.80
N ASN A 371 -17.38 -6.12 -16.19
CA ASN A 371 -18.72 -5.52 -16.21
C ASN A 371 -19.54 -5.93 -17.45
N ARG A 372 -18.96 -6.69 -18.36
CA ARG A 372 -19.62 -7.29 -19.51
C ARG A 372 -19.29 -8.76 -19.61
N GLN A 373 -20.21 -9.55 -20.12
CA GLN A 373 -19.98 -10.98 -20.35
C GLN A 373 -18.92 -11.18 -21.44
N LEU A 374 -17.93 -12.02 -21.18
CA LEU A 374 -16.87 -12.37 -22.11
C LEU A 374 -17.24 -13.62 -22.92
N ARG A 375 -16.76 -13.69 -24.15
CA ARG A 375 -16.93 -14.85 -25.03
C ARG A 375 -16.07 -16.02 -24.55
N SER A 376 -16.49 -17.25 -24.79
CA SER A 376 -15.76 -18.48 -24.42
C SER A 376 -14.34 -18.54 -25.01
N GLY A 377 -14.12 -17.99 -26.20
CA GLY A 377 -12.80 -17.90 -26.86
C GLY A 377 -12.05 -16.59 -26.61
N SER A 378 -12.38 -15.82 -25.57
CA SER A 378 -11.73 -14.54 -25.29
C SER A 378 -10.21 -14.73 -25.09
N GLU A 379 -9.39 -13.87 -25.73
CA GLU A 379 -7.94 -13.85 -25.55
C GLU A 379 -7.54 -13.62 -24.06
N LEU A 380 -8.42 -12.99 -23.28
CA LEU A 380 -8.25 -12.81 -21.84
C LEU A 380 -8.18 -14.14 -21.08
N PHE A 381 -8.74 -15.22 -21.62
CA PHE A 381 -8.70 -16.55 -21.02
C PHE A 381 -7.42 -17.34 -21.34
N ARG A 382 -6.54 -16.77 -22.16
CA ARG A 382 -5.25 -17.36 -22.52
C ARG A 382 -5.33 -18.81 -23.01
N GLY A 383 -6.37 -19.10 -23.82
CA GLY A 383 -6.62 -20.43 -24.39
C GLY A 383 -7.20 -21.47 -23.44
N ARG A 384 -7.62 -21.07 -22.24
CA ARG A 384 -8.26 -21.98 -21.28
C ARG A 384 -9.74 -22.18 -21.59
N ASN A 385 -10.20 -23.44 -21.43
CA ASN A 385 -11.59 -23.85 -21.64
C ASN A 385 -12.27 -24.35 -20.35
N ASP A 386 -11.52 -24.43 -19.23
CA ASP A 386 -11.95 -24.89 -17.91
C ASP A 386 -12.35 -23.72 -16.99
N ILE A 387 -13.10 -22.78 -17.54
CA ILE A 387 -13.48 -21.53 -16.86
C ILE A 387 -14.98 -21.56 -16.59
N ASP A 388 -15.32 -21.39 -15.31
CA ASP A 388 -16.69 -21.12 -14.87
C ASP A 388 -16.96 -19.61 -14.88
N CYS A 389 -18.20 -19.24 -15.21
CA CYS A 389 -18.66 -17.86 -15.08
C CYS A 389 -19.79 -17.78 -14.06
N THR A 390 -19.72 -16.83 -13.17
CA THR A 390 -20.79 -16.51 -12.21
C THR A 390 -21.09 -15.03 -12.27
N GLN A 391 -22.37 -14.65 -12.33
CA GLN A 391 -22.80 -13.25 -12.25
C GLN A 391 -23.08 -12.89 -10.80
N GLU A 392 -22.39 -11.85 -10.30
CA GLU A 392 -22.65 -11.26 -8.99
C GLU A 392 -22.88 -9.75 -9.13
N GLY A 393 -24.13 -9.34 -8.97
CA GLY A 393 -24.58 -7.96 -9.24
C GLY A 393 -24.29 -7.55 -10.68
N ASN A 394 -23.56 -6.47 -10.88
CA ASN A 394 -23.22 -5.94 -12.21
C ASN A 394 -21.91 -6.52 -12.79
N PHE A 395 -21.32 -7.54 -12.15
CA PHE A 395 -20.04 -8.09 -12.58
C PHE A 395 -20.16 -9.58 -12.91
N TYR A 396 -19.47 -9.96 -13.98
CA TYR A 396 -19.22 -11.36 -14.37
C TYR A 396 -17.87 -11.78 -13.82
N LYS A 397 -17.85 -12.83 -13.01
CA LYS A 397 -16.63 -13.38 -12.40
C LYS A 397 -16.28 -14.71 -13.04
N TYR A 398 -15.05 -14.81 -13.50
CA TYR A 398 -14.52 -15.98 -14.20
C TYR A 398 -13.57 -16.71 -13.27
N THR A 399 -13.86 -17.98 -13.03
CA THR A 399 -13.14 -18.81 -12.05
C THR A 399 -12.64 -20.11 -12.67
N VAL A 400 -11.57 -20.65 -12.10
CA VAL A 400 -10.97 -21.94 -12.46
C VAL A 400 -10.88 -22.81 -11.22
N GLY A 401 -11.27 -24.08 -11.36
CA GLY A 401 -11.25 -25.08 -10.30
C GLY A 401 -12.28 -24.84 -9.19
N SER A 402 -12.62 -25.91 -8.50
CA SER A 402 -13.56 -25.92 -7.36
C SER A 402 -13.17 -27.06 -6.42
N SER A 403 -12.90 -26.77 -5.15
CA SER A 403 -12.58 -27.79 -4.13
C SER A 403 -12.94 -27.32 -2.74
N THR A 404 -13.31 -28.27 -1.87
CA THR A 404 -13.43 -28.04 -0.41
C THR A 404 -12.07 -28.07 0.29
N ASN A 405 -11.01 -28.49 -0.41
CA ASN A 405 -9.65 -28.50 0.09
C ASN A 405 -8.91 -27.23 -0.36
N TYR A 406 -8.70 -26.31 0.57
CA TYR A 406 -7.99 -25.07 0.31
C TYR A 406 -6.61 -25.27 -0.31
N ASN A 407 -5.83 -26.26 0.13
CA ASN A 407 -4.47 -26.48 -0.34
C ASN A 407 -4.43 -26.86 -1.85
N GLU A 408 -5.44 -27.56 -2.35
CA GLU A 408 -5.56 -27.90 -3.77
C GLU A 408 -5.77 -26.63 -4.60
N ILE A 409 -6.65 -25.76 -4.14
CA ILE A 409 -6.97 -24.50 -4.84
C ILE A 409 -5.79 -23.52 -4.73
N ALA A 410 -5.07 -23.47 -3.61
CA ALA A 410 -3.86 -22.69 -3.48
C ALA A 410 -2.76 -23.17 -4.44
N SER A 411 -2.57 -24.49 -4.57
CA SER A 411 -1.65 -25.06 -5.55
C SER A 411 -2.06 -24.75 -7.00
N LEU A 412 -3.36 -24.85 -7.31
CA LEU A 412 -3.90 -24.49 -8.61
C LEU A 412 -3.64 -23.01 -8.94
N ARG A 413 -3.93 -22.12 -7.99
CA ARG A 413 -3.67 -20.68 -8.15
C ARG A 413 -2.19 -20.42 -8.45
N ASN A 414 -1.27 -21.05 -7.73
CA ASN A 414 0.17 -20.87 -7.97
C ASN A 414 0.58 -21.27 -9.40
N LYS A 415 -0.02 -22.31 -9.96
CA LYS A 415 0.18 -22.70 -11.37
C LYS A 415 -0.38 -21.66 -12.34
N LEU A 416 -1.49 -21.00 -11.95
CA LEU A 416 -2.18 -20.01 -12.78
C LEU A 416 -1.51 -18.63 -12.75
N LEU A 417 -0.67 -18.32 -11.77
CA LEU A 417 -0.01 -16.99 -11.61
C LEU A 417 0.79 -16.57 -12.84
N LYS A 418 1.39 -17.51 -13.56
CA LYS A 418 2.15 -17.22 -14.78
C LYS A 418 1.28 -16.56 -15.86
N ASP A 419 0.06 -17.05 -16.01
CA ASP A 419 -0.88 -16.60 -17.05
C ASP A 419 -1.85 -15.53 -16.50
N PHE A 420 -2.21 -15.63 -15.22
CA PHE A 420 -3.16 -14.76 -14.52
C PHE A 420 -2.55 -14.20 -13.24
N PRO A 421 -1.62 -13.24 -13.31
CA PRO A 421 -0.92 -12.71 -12.13
C PRO A 421 -1.86 -11.98 -11.15
N GLN A 422 -3.08 -11.61 -11.57
CA GLN A 422 -4.10 -10.97 -10.75
C GLN A 422 -5.09 -11.98 -10.14
N SER A 423 -4.90 -13.31 -10.34
CA SER A 423 -5.81 -14.32 -9.84
C SER A 423 -5.78 -14.44 -8.32
N PHE A 424 -6.92 -14.70 -7.71
CA PHE A 424 -7.05 -14.88 -6.26
C PHE A 424 -8.12 -15.94 -5.94
N ILE A 425 -8.03 -16.50 -4.73
CA ILE A 425 -8.99 -17.50 -4.25
C ILE A 425 -10.24 -16.79 -3.73
N ILE A 426 -11.40 -17.36 -4.00
CA ILE A 426 -12.70 -16.98 -3.44
C ILE A 426 -13.34 -18.18 -2.79
N ALA A 427 -14.24 -17.95 -1.85
CA ALA A 427 -14.94 -19.02 -1.14
C ALA A 427 -16.44 -18.80 -1.14
N TYR A 428 -17.16 -19.92 -1.25
CA TYR A 428 -18.61 -19.98 -1.17
C TYR A 428 -19.03 -21.01 -0.13
N LYS A 429 -20.16 -20.79 0.52
CA LYS A 429 -20.82 -21.77 1.38
C LYS A 429 -22.33 -21.70 1.15
N GLY A 430 -22.94 -22.83 0.80
CA GLY A 430 -24.37 -22.87 0.45
C GLY A 430 -24.75 -21.93 -0.71
N GLY A 431 -23.87 -21.79 -1.73
CA GLY A 431 -24.08 -20.90 -2.88
C GLY A 431 -23.78 -19.41 -2.59
N MET A 432 -23.64 -18.99 -1.35
CA MET A 432 -23.35 -17.61 -0.99
C MET A 432 -21.84 -17.38 -0.82
N ARG A 433 -21.37 -16.22 -1.28
CA ARG A 433 -19.98 -15.82 -1.07
C ARG A 433 -19.72 -15.63 0.41
N MET A 434 -18.60 -16.17 0.89
CA MET A 434 -18.15 -15.97 2.26
C MET A 434 -16.72 -15.40 2.29
N ASP A 435 -16.35 -14.87 3.44
CA ASP A 435 -14.97 -14.43 3.67
C ASP A 435 -14.02 -15.63 3.59
N VAL A 436 -12.91 -15.46 2.85
CA VAL A 436 -11.97 -16.55 2.59
C VAL A 436 -11.26 -17.00 3.87
N ASN A 437 -10.97 -16.08 4.79
CA ASN A 437 -10.31 -16.42 6.05
C ASN A 437 -11.24 -17.24 6.95
N GLN A 438 -12.53 -16.89 6.99
CA GLN A 438 -13.54 -17.69 7.67
C GLN A 438 -13.66 -19.09 7.06
N ALA A 439 -13.63 -19.17 5.73
CA ALA A 439 -13.65 -20.45 5.00
C ALA A 439 -12.42 -21.30 5.34
N ILE A 440 -11.23 -20.69 5.38
CA ILE A 440 -9.97 -21.38 5.73
C ILE A 440 -10.00 -21.85 7.19
N ALA A 441 -10.46 -21.00 8.11
CA ALA A 441 -10.59 -21.38 9.51
C ALA A 441 -11.51 -22.57 9.69
N GLU A 442 -12.65 -22.61 8.98
CA GLU A 442 -13.59 -23.72 8.97
C GLU A 442 -12.97 -24.99 8.36
N PHE A 443 -12.25 -24.86 7.24
CA PHE A 443 -11.52 -25.97 6.61
C PHE A 443 -10.49 -26.57 7.58
N LEU A 444 -9.71 -25.74 8.28
CA LEU A 444 -8.70 -26.21 9.24
C LEU A 444 -9.34 -26.90 10.45
N LYS A 445 -10.47 -26.38 10.95
CA LYS A 445 -11.24 -26.99 12.02
C LYS A 445 -11.77 -28.38 11.60
N ASN A 446 -12.32 -28.47 10.39
CA ASN A 446 -12.86 -29.72 9.86
C ASN A 446 -11.75 -30.76 9.59
N LYS A 447 -10.52 -30.32 9.29
CA LYS A 447 -9.34 -31.20 9.12
C LYS A 447 -8.81 -31.76 10.43
N LYS A 448 -8.97 -31.04 11.56
CA LYS A 448 -8.56 -31.51 12.89
C LYS A 448 -9.53 -32.52 13.48
N ASN A 449 -10.76 -32.55 13.00
CA ASN A 449 -11.82 -33.44 13.47
C ASN A 449 -11.96 -34.73 12.62
N LYS A 450 -11.10 -34.93 11.62
CA LYS A 450 -10.90 -36.16 10.86
C LYS A 450 -9.56 -36.80 11.23
#